data_8343f42546579cac20e6960250714846
#
_entry.id   8343f42546579cac20e6960250714846
#
_cell.length_a   1.000
_cell.length_b   1.000
_cell.length_c   1.000
_cell.angle_alpha   90.00
_cell.angle_beta   90.00
_cell.angle_gamma   90.00
#
_symmetry.space_group_name_H-M   'P 1'
#
loop_
_entity.id
_entity.type
_entity.pdbx_description
1 polymer ?
#
loop_
_entity_poly.entity_id
_entity_poly.type
_entity_poly.pdbx_seq_one_letter_code
_entity_poly.pdbx_strand_id
1 'polypeptide(L)'
;MKTFFLLIIGAFFLADNCCSQSAELCQGAYFTEAQGKTFLDLTSVTSRGAWEARSATIKNQIREGMQLQTMPAKPTSKPIINGKRVMDGYSIENVVFESMPGFYVTGNLYRPLKKQRSYAGILCPHGHGDNPEGRFREQTQKRCATLARMGAVVFVWDMVGQGDSKQCEHKMAKALKLQTINSIRSLDFLSSLPGIDKNRIAATGESGGGTQTFILTALDDRVKVSVPAVMVSAYFFGGCVCESGMPIHKKGDYQTNNVEIASLTAPRPMLLISDGGDWTKNTPKVEYPFIQNVYNLYGKKNLIENVHLPDEKHDYGPSKRKAMYAFMAKYLKLDIKSVSDASGNVDEGPVKVLDQKDLTVFDEQHPRPSNAVMGDEAIMKLL
;
A
#
# COMPACT_ATOMS: atom_id res chain seq x y z
N MET A 1 27.85 -65.62 -4.18
CA MET A 1 26.71 -64.74 -3.84
C MET A 1 27.25 -63.35 -3.62
N LYS A 2 27.10 -62.45 -4.58
CA LYS A 2 27.53 -61.05 -4.51
C LYS A 2 26.27 -60.18 -4.39
N THR A 3 26.10 -59.54 -3.23
CA THR A 3 24.97 -58.67 -2.93
C THR A 3 25.27 -57.29 -3.45
N PHE A 4 24.49 -56.81 -4.42
CA PHE A 4 24.56 -55.42 -4.93
C PHE A 4 23.73 -54.52 -4.03
N PHE A 5 24.38 -53.53 -3.42
CA PHE A 5 23.70 -52.42 -2.77
C PHE A 5 23.40 -51.34 -3.81
N LEU A 6 22.12 -51.09 -4.03
CA LEU A 6 21.66 -50.00 -4.88
C LEU A 6 21.60 -48.72 -4.01
N LEU A 7 22.49 -47.77 -4.27
CA LEU A 7 22.43 -46.41 -3.69
C LEU A 7 21.42 -45.61 -4.48
N ILE A 8 20.28 -45.30 -3.87
CA ILE A 8 19.32 -44.32 -4.42
C ILE A 8 19.83 -42.94 -4.02
N ILE A 9 20.41 -42.22 -4.97
CA ILE A 9 20.75 -40.80 -4.82
C ILE A 9 19.45 -40.03 -5.05
N GLY A 10 18.82 -39.59 -3.96
CA GLY A 10 17.71 -38.65 -4.01
C GLY A 10 18.23 -37.28 -4.44
N ALA A 11 17.97 -36.91 -5.68
CA ALA A 11 18.18 -35.54 -6.16
C ALA A 11 17.15 -34.64 -5.49
N PHE A 12 17.56 -33.89 -4.47
CA PHE A 12 16.82 -32.73 -3.99
C PHE A 12 16.87 -31.67 -5.10
N PHE A 13 15.82 -31.54 -5.85
CA PHE A 13 15.57 -30.34 -6.64
C PHE A 13 15.30 -29.19 -5.68
N LEU A 14 16.33 -28.45 -5.32
CA LEU A 14 16.16 -27.09 -4.84
C LEU A 14 15.58 -26.31 -6.01
N ALA A 15 14.31 -25.94 -5.89
CA ALA A 15 13.70 -25.01 -6.81
C ALA A 15 14.36 -23.64 -6.61
N ASP A 16 15.43 -23.39 -7.36
CA ASP A 16 15.96 -22.04 -7.58
C ASP A 16 14.94 -21.27 -8.42
N ASN A 17 13.87 -20.80 -7.77
CA ASN A 17 13.01 -19.76 -8.31
C ASN A 17 13.70 -18.40 -8.17
N CYS A 18 14.91 -18.27 -8.64
CA CYS A 18 15.56 -16.99 -8.77
C CYS A 18 15.26 -16.42 -10.16
N CYS A 19 14.72 -15.24 -10.19
CA CYS A 19 14.42 -14.38 -11.30
C CYS A 19 15.39 -14.58 -12.49
N SER A 20 14.91 -15.02 -13.61
CA SER A 20 15.70 -15.17 -14.87
C SER A 20 16.05 -13.85 -15.57
N GLN A 21 15.62 -12.71 -15.00
CA GLN A 21 15.93 -11.37 -15.49
C GLN A 21 16.80 -10.69 -14.45
N SER A 22 17.89 -10.14 -14.74
CA SER A 22 18.96 -9.50 -13.97
C SER A 22 18.84 -9.53 -12.42
N ALA A 23 19.94 -9.67 -11.69
CA ALA A 23 20.01 -9.63 -10.22
C ALA A 23 19.38 -8.35 -9.59
N GLU A 24 19.08 -7.34 -10.39
CA GLU A 24 18.43 -6.09 -9.98
C GLU A 24 16.90 -6.20 -9.83
N LEU A 25 16.29 -7.26 -10.37
CA LEU A 25 14.84 -7.52 -10.28
C LEU A 25 14.48 -8.62 -9.27
N CYS A 26 15.30 -8.81 -8.25
CA CYS A 26 15.02 -9.76 -7.19
C CYS A 26 13.80 -9.32 -6.38
N GLN A 27 12.95 -10.30 -6.05
CA GLN A 27 11.82 -10.14 -5.15
C GLN A 27 12.06 -10.95 -3.87
N GLY A 28 11.42 -10.54 -2.75
CA GLY A 28 11.50 -11.26 -1.49
C GLY A 28 12.43 -10.64 -0.46
N ALA A 29 13.05 -11.47 0.36
CA ALA A 29 13.96 -11.03 1.41
C ALA A 29 15.36 -10.78 0.88
N TYR A 30 15.92 -9.61 1.18
CA TYR A 30 17.32 -9.28 0.88
C TYR A 30 18.25 -9.54 2.06
N PHE A 31 17.71 -9.54 3.29
CA PHE A 31 18.44 -9.76 4.52
C PHE A 31 17.88 -10.95 5.31
N THR A 32 18.68 -11.57 6.15
CA THR A 32 18.20 -12.30 7.31
C THR A 32 17.71 -11.31 8.38
N GLU A 33 16.93 -11.78 9.37
CA GLU A 33 16.50 -10.94 10.49
C GLU A 33 17.68 -10.24 11.20
N ALA A 34 18.76 -11.00 11.45
CA ALA A 34 19.97 -10.47 12.07
C ALA A 34 20.67 -9.40 11.22
N GLN A 35 20.76 -9.63 9.90
CA GLN A 35 21.34 -8.66 8.98
C GLN A 35 20.47 -7.39 8.91
N GLY A 36 19.13 -7.54 8.89
CA GLY A 36 18.22 -6.40 8.90
C GLY A 36 18.38 -5.52 10.13
N LYS A 37 18.50 -6.16 11.31
CA LYS A 37 18.78 -5.44 12.56
C LYS A 37 20.14 -4.75 12.52
N THR A 38 21.21 -5.46 12.14
CA THR A 38 22.56 -4.90 12.03
C THR A 38 22.60 -3.72 11.08
N PHE A 39 21.90 -3.79 9.94
CA PHE A 39 21.80 -2.70 8.98
C PHE A 39 21.19 -1.43 9.62
N LEU A 40 20.09 -1.58 10.37
CA LEU A 40 19.48 -0.45 11.08
C LEU A 40 20.39 0.13 12.16
N ASP A 41 21.13 -0.71 12.89
CA ASP A 41 22.10 -0.24 13.89
C ASP A 41 23.20 0.60 13.21
N LEU A 42 23.70 0.19 12.04
CA LEU A 42 24.73 0.88 11.27
C LEU A 42 24.25 2.17 10.60
N THR A 43 22.99 2.22 10.19
CA THR A 43 22.39 3.39 9.50
C THR A 43 21.68 4.34 10.44
N SER A 44 21.63 4.02 11.73
CA SER A 44 21.06 4.91 12.76
C SER A 44 21.85 6.21 12.85
N VAL A 45 21.13 7.32 12.81
CA VAL A 45 21.73 8.66 12.85
C VAL A 45 21.37 9.39 14.14
N THR A 46 22.27 10.29 14.57
CA THR A 46 22.12 11.04 15.84
C THR A 46 21.73 12.49 15.65
N SER A 47 21.66 12.97 14.41
CA SER A 47 21.30 14.36 14.13
C SER A 47 20.27 14.44 12.98
N ARG A 48 19.44 15.49 13.05
CA ARG A 48 18.45 15.79 12.01
C ARG A 48 19.11 16.02 10.65
N GLY A 49 20.22 16.75 10.59
CA GLY A 49 20.92 17.00 9.32
C GLY A 49 21.45 15.73 8.67
N ALA A 50 22.01 14.79 9.47
CA ALA A 50 22.43 13.49 8.96
C ALA A 50 21.25 12.68 8.41
N TRP A 51 20.10 12.69 9.08
CA TRP A 51 18.89 12.05 8.58
C TRP A 51 18.37 12.70 7.29
N GLU A 52 18.33 14.03 7.22
CA GLU A 52 17.87 14.75 6.01
C GLU A 52 18.76 14.43 4.80
N ALA A 53 20.08 14.33 4.98
CA ALA A 53 21.00 13.89 3.93
C ALA A 53 20.72 12.44 3.51
N ARG A 54 20.57 11.51 4.47
CA ARG A 54 20.23 10.11 4.20
C ARG A 54 18.87 9.98 3.49
N SER A 55 17.86 10.71 3.95
CA SER A 55 16.51 10.70 3.36
C SER A 55 16.49 11.20 1.92
N ALA A 56 17.30 12.21 1.59
CA ALA A 56 17.45 12.68 0.22
C ALA A 56 18.05 11.58 -0.69
N THR A 57 19.09 10.89 -0.22
CA THR A 57 19.69 9.75 -0.92
C THR A 57 18.66 8.64 -1.17
N ILE A 58 17.87 8.26 -0.15
CA ILE A 58 16.83 7.22 -0.29
C ILE A 58 15.75 7.64 -1.30
N LYS A 59 15.24 8.88 -1.19
CA LYS A 59 14.24 9.41 -2.15
C LYS A 59 14.76 9.42 -3.59
N ASN A 60 16.01 9.80 -3.79
CA ASN A 60 16.63 9.79 -5.12
C ASN A 60 16.74 8.36 -5.66
N GLN A 61 17.22 7.40 -4.86
CA GLN A 61 17.32 6.01 -5.27
C GLN A 61 15.97 5.40 -5.60
N ILE A 62 14.92 5.69 -4.83
CA ILE A 62 13.55 5.26 -5.15
C ILE A 62 13.13 5.78 -6.53
N ARG A 63 13.35 7.07 -6.81
CA ARG A 63 13.00 7.69 -8.09
C ARG A 63 13.81 7.11 -9.25
N GLU A 64 15.10 6.95 -9.05
CA GLU A 64 16.00 6.36 -10.06
C GLU A 64 15.71 4.87 -10.27
N GLY A 65 15.61 4.10 -9.20
CA GLY A 65 15.35 2.67 -9.24
C GLY A 65 14.03 2.33 -9.93
N MET A 66 13.00 3.16 -9.76
CA MET A 66 11.72 3.04 -10.46
C MET A 66 11.68 3.79 -11.79
N GLN A 67 12.74 4.49 -12.20
CA GLN A 67 12.76 5.33 -13.40
C GLN A 67 11.61 6.38 -13.41
N LEU A 68 11.32 7.00 -12.25
CA LEU A 68 10.22 7.98 -12.14
C LEU A 68 10.57 9.36 -12.72
N GLN A 69 11.84 9.62 -13.07
CA GLN A 69 12.25 10.85 -13.78
C GLN A 69 11.57 10.95 -15.16
N THR A 70 11.24 9.80 -15.75
CA THR A 70 10.56 9.68 -17.04
C THR A 70 9.11 9.19 -16.85
N MET A 71 8.40 9.76 -15.87
CA MET A 71 6.98 9.44 -15.70
C MET A 71 6.19 9.83 -16.96
N PRO A 72 5.27 8.94 -17.41
CA PRO A 72 4.35 9.27 -18.50
C PRO A 72 3.54 10.54 -18.18
N ALA A 73 3.21 11.29 -19.23
CA ALA A 73 2.38 12.49 -19.08
C ALA A 73 1.08 12.18 -18.35
N LYS A 74 0.64 13.12 -17.51
CA LYS A 74 -0.66 13.00 -16.85
C LYS A 74 -1.76 13.19 -17.88
N PRO A 75 -2.68 12.21 -18.04
CA PRO A 75 -3.82 12.37 -18.92
C PRO A 75 -4.74 13.52 -18.51
N THR A 76 -5.38 14.15 -19.49
CA THR A 76 -6.35 15.22 -19.27
C THR A 76 -7.81 14.72 -19.34
N SER A 77 -8.00 13.42 -19.67
CA SER A 77 -9.30 12.77 -19.67
C SER A 77 -9.99 12.87 -18.30
N LYS A 78 -11.29 13.09 -18.30
CA LYS A 78 -12.06 13.14 -17.06
C LYS A 78 -12.27 11.73 -16.52
N PRO A 79 -12.23 11.55 -15.19
CA PRO A 79 -12.62 10.29 -14.58
C PRO A 79 -14.06 9.91 -14.92
N ILE A 80 -14.32 8.65 -15.19
CA ILE A 80 -15.65 8.07 -15.33
C ILE A 80 -16.08 7.59 -13.94
N ILE A 81 -17.20 8.10 -13.44
CA ILE A 81 -17.78 7.73 -12.15
C ILE A 81 -19.23 7.35 -12.39
N ASN A 82 -19.61 6.13 -12.05
CA ASN A 82 -20.95 5.60 -12.30
C ASN A 82 -21.39 4.61 -11.21
N GLY A 83 -22.54 3.97 -11.41
CA GLY A 83 -22.99 2.87 -10.57
C GLY A 83 -23.21 3.21 -9.10
N LYS A 84 -23.65 4.44 -8.79
CA LYS A 84 -23.86 4.87 -7.40
C LYS A 84 -24.87 4.00 -6.67
N ARG A 85 -24.43 3.44 -5.53
CA ARG A 85 -25.23 2.65 -4.58
C ARG A 85 -25.25 3.37 -3.23
N VAL A 86 -26.45 3.58 -2.70
CA VAL A 86 -26.64 4.18 -1.37
C VAL A 86 -26.76 3.06 -0.35
N MET A 87 -25.93 3.15 0.68
CA MET A 87 -25.82 2.18 1.75
C MET A 87 -26.14 2.85 3.10
N ASP A 88 -26.01 2.13 4.22
CA ASP A 88 -26.23 2.70 5.55
C ASP A 88 -25.11 3.66 5.96
N GLY A 89 -25.38 4.96 5.84
CA GLY A 89 -24.46 6.06 6.19
C GLY A 89 -23.40 6.40 5.14
N TYR A 90 -23.32 5.66 4.02
CA TYR A 90 -22.36 5.91 2.94
C TYR A 90 -22.93 5.56 1.56
N SER A 91 -22.21 5.94 0.51
CA SER A 91 -22.46 5.46 -0.86
C SER A 91 -21.17 4.92 -1.48
N ILE A 92 -21.34 4.03 -2.47
CA ILE A 92 -20.24 3.46 -3.27
C ILE A 92 -20.48 3.84 -4.73
N GLU A 93 -19.41 4.23 -5.42
CA GLU A 93 -19.41 4.54 -6.85
C GLU A 93 -18.26 3.79 -7.53
N ASN A 94 -18.48 3.28 -8.73
CA ASN A 94 -17.43 2.69 -9.57
C ASN A 94 -16.64 3.82 -10.25
N VAL A 95 -15.32 3.68 -10.30
CA VAL A 95 -14.42 4.72 -10.81
C VAL A 95 -13.40 4.14 -11.77
N VAL A 96 -13.24 4.83 -12.91
CA VAL A 96 -12.19 4.55 -13.91
C VAL A 96 -11.54 5.86 -14.30
N PHE A 97 -10.22 5.92 -14.33
CA PHE A 97 -9.49 7.07 -14.89
C PHE A 97 -8.14 6.63 -15.48
N GLU A 98 -7.63 7.37 -16.44
CA GLU A 98 -6.30 7.13 -16.99
C GLU A 98 -5.21 7.57 -16.01
N SER A 99 -4.27 6.69 -15.69
CA SER A 99 -3.05 7.02 -14.95
C SER A 99 -1.91 7.48 -15.85
N MET A 100 -1.89 6.97 -17.07
CA MET A 100 -1.04 7.35 -18.19
C MET A 100 -1.80 7.07 -19.49
N PRO A 101 -1.41 7.63 -20.65
CA PRO A 101 -2.15 7.45 -21.89
C PRO A 101 -2.44 5.97 -22.19
N GLY A 102 -3.72 5.61 -22.25
CA GLY A 102 -4.19 4.26 -22.53
C GLY A 102 -4.12 3.26 -21.39
N PHE A 103 -3.64 3.63 -20.19
CA PHE A 103 -3.70 2.77 -19.00
C PHE A 103 -4.68 3.29 -17.97
N TYR A 104 -5.61 2.43 -17.54
CA TYR A 104 -6.74 2.78 -16.69
C TYR A 104 -6.61 2.20 -15.28
N VAL A 105 -6.73 3.06 -14.29
CA VAL A 105 -6.96 2.67 -12.90
C VAL A 105 -8.44 2.42 -12.70
N THR A 106 -8.77 1.31 -12.08
CA THR A 106 -10.11 0.86 -11.74
C THR A 106 -10.26 0.79 -10.23
N GLY A 107 -11.42 1.18 -9.71
CA GLY A 107 -11.61 1.19 -8.26
C GLY A 107 -13.02 1.56 -7.82
N ASN A 108 -13.20 1.66 -6.50
CA ASN A 108 -14.45 2.08 -5.87
C ASN A 108 -14.23 3.28 -4.96
N LEU A 109 -15.13 4.23 -5.05
CA LEU A 109 -15.16 5.45 -4.26
C LEU A 109 -16.29 5.38 -3.24
N TYR A 110 -15.92 5.43 -1.97
CA TYR A 110 -16.84 5.44 -0.84
C TYR A 110 -17.00 6.86 -0.34
N ARG A 111 -18.24 7.34 -0.20
CA ARG A 111 -18.53 8.69 0.27
C ARG A 111 -19.47 8.68 1.46
N PRO A 112 -19.27 9.55 2.47
CA PRO A 112 -20.26 9.72 3.54
C PRO A 112 -21.56 10.30 2.98
N LEU A 113 -22.71 9.84 3.49
CA LEU A 113 -24.00 10.48 3.19
C LEU A 113 -24.20 11.76 4.01
N LYS A 114 -23.62 11.83 5.20
CA LYS A 114 -23.64 13.03 6.05
C LYS A 114 -22.86 14.16 5.37
N LYS A 115 -23.55 15.21 4.97
CA LYS A 115 -22.91 16.38 4.37
C LYS A 115 -22.01 17.09 5.38
N GLN A 116 -20.84 17.50 4.93
CA GLN A 116 -19.85 18.26 5.70
C GLN A 116 -19.33 19.43 4.85
N ARG A 117 -18.77 20.43 5.52
CA ARG A 117 -18.13 21.57 4.84
C ARG A 117 -16.91 21.13 4.02
N SER A 118 -16.14 20.18 4.55
CA SER A 118 -15.00 19.56 3.87
C SER A 118 -14.77 18.15 4.39
N TYR A 119 -14.17 17.30 3.57
CA TYR A 119 -13.96 15.89 3.85
C TYR A 119 -12.47 15.55 3.93
N ALA A 120 -12.10 14.69 4.87
CA ALA A 120 -10.82 14.01 4.76
C ALA A 120 -10.83 13.05 3.57
N GLY A 121 -9.70 12.91 2.89
CA GLY A 121 -9.51 11.94 1.81
C GLY A 121 -8.64 10.78 2.26
N ILE A 122 -9.04 9.54 2.00
CA ILE A 122 -8.25 8.36 2.38
C ILE A 122 -8.03 7.46 1.18
N LEU A 123 -6.79 7.13 0.92
CA LEU A 123 -6.35 6.16 -0.06
C LEU A 123 -6.19 4.79 0.60
N CYS A 124 -6.85 3.77 0.07
CA CYS A 124 -6.86 2.43 0.64
C CYS A 124 -6.31 1.38 -0.36
N PRO A 125 -5.02 1.39 -0.72
CA PRO A 125 -4.44 0.29 -1.48
C PRO A 125 -4.61 -1.01 -0.69
N HIS A 126 -4.94 -2.09 -1.41
CA HIS A 126 -5.14 -3.42 -0.81
C HIS A 126 -3.90 -4.31 -0.97
N GLY A 127 -3.79 -5.34 -0.14
CA GLY A 127 -2.79 -6.40 -0.27
C GLY A 127 -3.16 -7.44 -1.32
N HIS A 128 -2.25 -8.37 -1.59
CA HIS A 128 -2.50 -9.51 -2.47
C HIS A 128 -3.62 -10.41 -1.94
N GLY A 129 -4.31 -11.08 -2.84
CA GLY A 129 -5.36 -12.04 -2.50
C GLY A 129 -6.01 -12.59 -3.77
N ASP A 130 -6.27 -13.90 -3.76
CA ASP A 130 -6.62 -14.63 -4.98
C ASP A 130 -8.12 -14.75 -5.22
N ASN A 131 -8.93 -14.91 -4.18
CA ASN A 131 -10.37 -15.07 -4.37
C ASN A 131 -11.15 -14.75 -3.07
N PRO A 132 -11.93 -13.68 -3.04
CA PRO A 132 -11.95 -12.60 -4.03
C PRO A 132 -10.69 -11.75 -4.01
N GLU A 133 -10.33 -11.14 -5.15
CA GLU A 133 -9.16 -10.27 -5.26
C GLU A 133 -9.39 -8.92 -4.55
N GLY A 134 -8.36 -8.45 -3.89
CA GLY A 134 -8.13 -7.08 -3.43
C GLY A 134 -9.34 -6.32 -2.87
N ARG A 135 -9.87 -5.38 -3.65
CA ARG A 135 -10.95 -4.48 -3.21
C ARG A 135 -12.30 -5.17 -3.04
N PHE A 136 -12.49 -6.36 -3.62
CA PHE A 136 -13.70 -7.15 -3.48
C PHE A 136 -13.78 -7.90 -2.15
N ARG A 137 -12.66 -8.07 -1.43
CA ARG A 137 -12.62 -8.77 -0.15
C ARG A 137 -13.45 -8.06 0.92
N GLU A 138 -14.12 -8.84 1.75
CA GLU A 138 -14.91 -8.35 2.88
C GLU A 138 -14.14 -7.36 3.75
N GLN A 139 -12.91 -7.69 4.16
CA GLN A 139 -12.10 -6.83 5.01
C GLN A 139 -11.78 -5.47 4.36
N THR A 140 -11.59 -5.43 3.04
CA THR A 140 -11.34 -4.18 2.31
C THR A 140 -12.61 -3.34 2.22
N GLN A 141 -13.76 -3.96 1.91
CA GLN A 141 -15.05 -3.28 1.86
C GLN A 141 -15.43 -2.72 3.24
N LYS A 142 -15.30 -3.52 4.31
CA LYS A 142 -15.56 -3.09 5.69
C LYS A 142 -14.69 -1.89 6.08
N ARG A 143 -13.39 -1.95 5.77
CA ARG A 143 -12.46 -0.85 6.02
C ARG A 143 -12.89 0.44 5.34
N CYS A 144 -13.14 0.39 4.04
CA CYS A 144 -13.52 1.57 3.26
C CYS A 144 -14.88 2.13 3.67
N ALA A 145 -15.87 1.28 3.88
CA ALA A 145 -17.22 1.68 4.28
C ALA A 145 -17.24 2.31 5.68
N THR A 146 -16.54 1.71 6.65
CA THR A 146 -16.47 2.26 8.01
C THR A 146 -15.80 3.62 8.03
N LEU A 147 -14.68 3.80 7.32
CA LEU A 147 -14.04 5.12 7.19
C LEU A 147 -14.97 6.15 6.53
N ALA A 148 -15.78 5.74 5.54
CA ALA A 148 -16.75 6.62 4.92
C ALA A 148 -17.90 6.98 5.90
N ARG A 149 -18.40 6.02 6.68
CA ARG A 149 -19.38 6.28 7.76
C ARG A 149 -18.84 7.23 8.84
N MET A 150 -17.53 7.18 9.11
CA MET A 150 -16.84 8.12 10.00
C MET A 150 -16.69 9.53 9.37
N GLY A 151 -17.03 9.71 8.10
CA GLY A 151 -17.04 11.01 7.42
C GLY A 151 -15.89 11.27 6.45
N ALA A 152 -15.11 10.27 6.06
CA ALA A 152 -14.08 10.39 5.04
C ALA A 152 -14.62 10.08 3.64
N VAL A 153 -13.99 10.64 2.60
CA VAL A 153 -14.08 10.14 1.23
C VAL A 153 -12.93 9.18 1.01
N VAL A 154 -13.25 7.95 0.65
CA VAL A 154 -12.28 6.85 0.60
C VAL A 154 -12.19 6.29 -0.80
N PHE A 155 -10.99 6.15 -1.34
CA PHE A 155 -10.76 5.53 -2.63
C PHE A 155 -9.89 4.28 -2.48
N VAL A 156 -10.39 3.16 -3.00
CA VAL A 156 -9.68 1.90 -3.14
C VAL A 156 -9.59 1.55 -4.62
N TRP A 157 -8.41 1.13 -5.08
CA TRP A 157 -8.19 0.77 -6.49
C TRP A 157 -7.52 -0.59 -6.62
N ASP A 158 -7.65 -1.18 -7.80
CA ASP A 158 -7.05 -2.48 -8.09
C ASP A 158 -5.51 -2.38 -8.19
N MET A 159 -4.83 -3.35 -7.62
CA MET A 159 -3.44 -3.62 -7.96
C MET A 159 -3.31 -3.90 -9.46
N VAL A 160 -2.18 -3.55 -10.02
CA VAL A 160 -1.81 -3.90 -11.40
C VAL A 160 -2.00 -5.41 -11.61
N GLY A 161 -2.74 -5.79 -12.63
CA GLY A 161 -3.03 -7.18 -12.98
C GLY A 161 -4.08 -7.89 -12.11
N GLN A 162 -4.67 -7.22 -11.11
CA GLN A 162 -5.73 -7.78 -10.26
C GLN A 162 -7.06 -7.04 -10.45
N GLY A 163 -8.15 -7.64 -9.99
CA GLY A 163 -9.49 -7.07 -10.10
C GLY A 163 -9.86 -6.77 -11.55
N ASP A 164 -10.25 -5.53 -11.83
CA ASP A 164 -10.54 -5.05 -13.19
C ASP A 164 -9.31 -4.49 -13.91
N SER A 165 -8.14 -4.38 -13.25
CA SER A 165 -6.88 -3.90 -13.81
C SER A 165 -6.17 -4.99 -14.63
N LYS A 166 -6.83 -5.52 -15.66
CA LYS A 166 -6.37 -6.65 -16.49
C LYS A 166 -5.72 -6.22 -17.82
N GLN A 167 -5.11 -5.04 -17.84
CA GLN A 167 -4.40 -4.56 -19.04
C GLN A 167 -3.01 -5.20 -19.19
N CYS A 168 -2.42 -5.66 -18.10
CA CYS A 168 -1.15 -6.40 -18.07
C CYS A 168 -1.15 -7.41 -16.91
N GLU A 169 -0.16 -8.29 -16.91
CA GLU A 169 0.03 -9.26 -15.85
C GLU A 169 0.54 -8.60 -14.56
N HIS A 170 0.16 -9.17 -13.42
CA HIS A 170 0.59 -8.66 -12.11
C HIS A 170 2.11 -8.70 -11.91
N LYS A 171 2.75 -9.71 -12.49
CA LYS A 171 4.21 -9.94 -12.38
C LYS A 171 5.03 -9.32 -13.51
N MET A 172 4.49 -8.36 -14.24
CA MET A 172 5.23 -7.59 -15.25
C MET A 172 6.48 -6.94 -14.62
N ALA A 173 7.59 -6.91 -15.34
CA ALA A 173 8.91 -6.48 -14.82
C ALA A 173 8.92 -5.07 -14.19
N LYS A 174 8.13 -4.12 -14.73
CA LYS A 174 7.98 -2.77 -14.17
C LYS A 174 6.69 -2.57 -13.36
N ALA A 175 6.12 -3.65 -12.81
CA ALA A 175 4.89 -3.56 -12.03
C ALA A 175 4.99 -2.58 -10.86
N LEU A 176 6.13 -2.52 -10.15
CA LEU A 176 6.36 -1.57 -9.07
C LEU A 176 6.29 -0.10 -9.54
N LYS A 177 6.90 0.23 -10.69
CA LYS A 177 6.80 1.56 -11.31
C LYS A 177 5.35 1.91 -11.63
N LEU A 178 4.66 1.03 -12.37
CA LEU A 178 3.27 1.26 -12.79
C LEU A 178 2.35 1.40 -11.59
N GLN A 179 2.50 0.55 -10.57
CA GLN A 179 1.73 0.61 -9.34
C GLN A 179 1.97 1.92 -8.56
N THR A 180 3.21 2.40 -8.54
CA THR A 180 3.55 3.70 -7.93
C THR A 180 2.94 4.86 -8.72
N ILE A 181 2.99 4.82 -10.05
CA ILE A 181 2.30 5.81 -10.91
C ILE A 181 0.80 5.80 -10.61
N ASN A 182 0.16 4.62 -10.55
CA ASN A 182 -1.25 4.49 -10.23
C ASN A 182 -1.58 5.06 -8.84
N SER A 183 -0.72 4.85 -7.85
CA SER A 183 -0.88 5.41 -6.50
C SER A 183 -0.81 6.95 -6.51
N ILE A 184 0.15 7.54 -7.24
CA ILE A 184 0.26 9.01 -7.39
C ILE A 184 -0.97 9.57 -8.13
N ARG A 185 -1.44 8.91 -9.18
CA ARG A 185 -2.64 9.33 -9.93
C ARG A 185 -3.93 9.15 -9.12
N SER A 186 -4.00 8.13 -8.26
CA SER A 186 -5.10 7.95 -7.31
C SER A 186 -5.14 9.09 -6.27
N LEU A 187 -3.98 9.56 -5.83
CA LEU A 187 -3.87 10.75 -4.98
C LEU A 187 -4.30 12.01 -5.73
N ASP A 188 -3.90 12.15 -7.01
CA ASP A 188 -4.35 13.25 -7.87
C ASP A 188 -5.87 13.24 -8.02
N PHE A 189 -6.45 12.08 -8.32
CA PHE A 189 -7.89 11.89 -8.45
C PHE A 189 -8.62 12.27 -7.15
N LEU A 190 -8.25 11.67 -6.04
CA LEU A 190 -8.88 11.93 -4.74
C LEU A 190 -8.80 13.42 -4.37
N SER A 191 -7.61 14.03 -4.56
CA SER A 191 -7.37 15.45 -4.24
C SER A 191 -8.15 16.41 -5.14
N SER A 192 -8.60 15.98 -6.32
CA SER A 192 -9.37 16.79 -7.26
C SER A 192 -10.87 16.78 -6.98
N LEU A 193 -11.36 15.86 -6.13
CA LEU A 193 -12.79 15.74 -5.84
C LEU A 193 -13.29 16.95 -5.04
N PRO A 194 -14.49 17.42 -5.33
CA PRO A 194 -15.07 18.55 -4.61
C PRO A 194 -15.16 18.31 -3.11
N GLY A 195 -14.76 19.31 -2.33
CA GLY A 195 -14.84 19.29 -0.87
C GLY A 195 -13.74 18.53 -0.16
N ILE A 196 -12.75 17.96 -0.84
CA ILE A 196 -11.59 17.31 -0.19
C ILE A 196 -10.68 18.38 0.43
N ASP A 197 -10.41 18.22 1.71
CA ASP A 197 -9.41 19.00 2.45
C ASP A 197 -8.01 18.42 2.20
N LYS A 198 -7.20 19.14 1.44
CA LYS A 198 -5.84 18.73 1.07
C LYS A 198 -4.89 18.60 2.27
N ASN A 199 -5.26 19.14 3.43
CA ASN A 199 -4.50 19.00 4.68
C ASN A 199 -4.94 17.77 5.49
N ARG A 200 -5.97 17.05 5.05
CA ARG A 200 -6.50 15.85 5.70
C ARG A 200 -6.54 14.67 4.73
N ILE A 201 -5.42 14.37 4.08
CA ILE A 201 -5.27 13.21 3.20
C ILE A 201 -4.42 12.16 3.89
N ALA A 202 -4.87 10.91 3.84
CA ALA A 202 -4.17 9.77 4.42
C ALA A 202 -4.06 8.59 3.44
N ALA A 203 -3.15 7.67 3.76
CA ALA A 203 -3.05 6.38 3.09
C ALA A 203 -2.97 5.24 4.11
N THR A 204 -3.64 4.11 3.81
CA THR A 204 -3.57 2.89 4.61
C THR A 204 -3.81 1.66 3.75
N GLY A 205 -2.98 0.65 3.93
CA GLY A 205 -3.11 -0.64 3.27
C GLY A 205 -2.28 -1.70 3.97
N GLU A 206 -2.62 -2.96 3.73
CA GLU A 206 -1.92 -4.12 4.28
C GLU A 206 -1.02 -4.79 3.24
N SER A 207 0.07 -5.45 3.67
CA SER A 207 0.92 -6.25 2.79
C SER A 207 1.42 -5.43 1.59
N GLY A 208 1.21 -5.86 0.36
CA GLY A 208 1.50 -5.06 -0.84
C GLY A 208 0.82 -3.69 -0.87
N GLY A 209 -0.37 -3.55 -0.24
CA GLY A 209 -1.00 -2.25 0.01
C GLY A 209 -0.25 -1.42 1.05
N GLY A 210 0.40 -2.07 2.01
CA GLY A 210 1.33 -1.43 2.96
C GLY A 210 2.55 -0.88 2.24
N THR A 211 3.11 -1.63 1.29
CA THR A 211 4.20 -1.16 0.40
C THR A 211 3.77 0.09 -0.37
N GLN A 212 2.60 0.07 -1.03
CA GLN A 212 2.07 1.24 -1.72
C GLN A 212 1.89 2.42 -0.77
N THR A 213 1.41 2.17 0.46
CA THR A 213 1.17 3.20 1.48
C THR A 213 2.45 3.94 1.84
N PHE A 214 3.52 3.23 2.26
CA PHE A 214 4.74 3.92 2.68
C PHE A 214 5.55 4.48 1.51
N ILE A 215 5.56 3.84 0.34
CA ILE A 215 6.23 4.38 -0.86
C ILE A 215 5.54 5.67 -1.31
N LEU A 216 4.21 5.67 -1.44
CA LEU A 216 3.48 6.88 -1.81
C LEU A 216 3.74 8.02 -0.80
N THR A 217 3.69 7.69 0.49
CA THR A 217 3.93 8.69 1.54
C THR A 217 5.37 9.23 1.51
N ALA A 218 6.35 8.38 1.19
CA ALA A 218 7.75 8.79 1.04
C ALA A 218 7.98 9.74 -0.14
N LEU A 219 7.24 9.55 -1.23
CA LEU A 219 7.40 10.30 -2.47
C LEU A 219 6.54 11.56 -2.58
N ASP A 220 5.42 11.64 -1.85
CA ASP A 220 4.43 12.70 -2.00
C ASP A 220 3.95 13.26 -0.65
N ASP A 221 4.33 14.50 -0.38
CA ASP A 221 4.03 15.19 0.89
C ASP A 221 2.57 15.62 1.04
N ARG A 222 1.73 15.41 0.02
CA ARG A 222 0.27 15.60 0.12
C ARG A 222 -0.38 14.55 1.02
N VAL A 223 0.21 13.37 1.17
CA VAL A 223 -0.23 12.37 2.17
C VAL A 223 0.21 12.85 3.55
N LYS A 224 -0.74 13.20 4.40
CA LYS A 224 -0.51 13.80 5.72
C LYS A 224 -0.46 12.77 6.84
N VAL A 225 -1.09 11.62 6.67
CA VAL A 225 -1.17 10.54 7.66
C VAL A 225 -0.91 9.21 6.96
N SER A 226 -0.05 8.36 7.52
CA SER A 226 0.35 7.07 6.95
C SER A 226 0.08 5.93 7.92
N VAL A 227 -0.61 4.88 7.47
CA VAL A 227 -0.85 3.67 8.26
C VAL A 227 -0.54 2.43 7.44
N PRO A 228 0.75 2.09 7.24
CA PRO A 228 1.13 0.81 6.64
C PRO A 228 0.89 -0.32 7.64
N ALA A 229 0.10 -1.32 7.24
CA ALA A 229 -0.20 -2.48 8.06
C ALA A 229 0.56 -3.71 7.56
N VAL A 230 1.16 -4.46 8.48
CA VAL A 230 1.82 -5.76 8.31
C VAL A 230 2.78 -5.82 7.12
N MET A 231 3.62 -4.77 6.96
CA MET A 231 4.57 -4.72 5.82
C MET A 231 5.92 -4.08 6.13
N VAL A 232 6.01 -3.14 7.08
CA VAL A 232 7.29 -2.48 7.35
C VAL A 232 8.21 -3.44 8.10
N SER A 233 9.26 -3.89 7.44
CA SER A 233 10.23 -4.85 7.98
C SER A 233 11.65 -4.45 7.61
N ALA A 234 12.61 -4.72 8.51
CA ALA A 234 14.02 -4.48 8.30
C ALA A 234 14.68 -5.47 7.33
N TYR A 235 14.07 -6.65 7.14
CA TYR A 235 14.67 -7.75 6.41
C TYR A 235 13.83 -8.28 5.24
N PHE A 236 12.51 -8.15 5.28
CA PHE A 236 11.61 -8.58 4.20
C PHE A 236 11.11 -7.37 3.43
N PHE A 237 11.31 -7.35 2.11
CA PHE A 237 11.04 -6.18 1.27
C PHE A 237 9.84 -6.37 0.35
N GLY A 238 9.20 -7.51 0.40
CA GLY A 238 8.05 -7.88 -0.41
C GLY A 238 8.29 -9.15 -1.21
N GLY A 239 7.26 -9.99 -1.30
CA GLY A 239 7.31 -11.28 -2.00
C GLY A 239 6.95 -11.21 -3.49
N CYS A 240 6.76 -10.01 -4.04
CA CYS A 240 6.30 -9.80 -5.40
C CYS A 240 7.10 -8.71 -6.12
N VAL A 241 7.21 -8.81 -7.46
CA VAL A 241 7.85 -7.78 -8.30
C VAL A 241 7.18 -6.41 -8.17
N CYS A 242 5.90 -6.37 -7.82
CA CYS A 242 5.16 -5.14 -7.56
C CYS A 242 5.54 -4.44 -6.24
N GLU A 243 6.36 -5.07 -5.41
CA GLU A 243 6.81 -4.56 -4.11
C GLU A 243 8.32 -4.30 -4.09
N SER A 244 9.12 -5.21 -4.67
CA SER A 244 10.58 -5.20 -4.60
C SER A 244 11.29 -5.56 -5.92
N GLY A 245 10.54 -5.67 -7.02
CA GLY A 245 11.06 -6.11 -8.33
C GLY A 245 11.86 -5.06 -9.12
N MET A 246 12.14 -3.90 -8.52
CA MET A 246 12.96 -2.85 -9.13
C MET A 246 14.04 -2.39 -8.12
N PRO A 247 15.19 -1.84 -8.56
CA PRO A 247 16.35 -1.59 -7.71
C PRO A 247 16.18 -0.36 -6.80
N ILE A 248 15.11 -0.33 -5.99
CA ILE A 248 14.87 0.72 -5.00
C ILE A 248 15.56 0.45 -3.67
N HIS A 249 15.76 -0.83 -3.32
CA HIS A 249 16.39 -1.23 -2.07
C HIS A 249 17.90 -1.40 -2.20
N LYS A 250 18.39 -1.85 -3.37
CA LYS A 250 19.80 -2.08 -3.62
C LYS A 250 20.17 -1.75 -5.07
N LYS A 251 21.30 -1.04 -5.25
CA LYS A 251 21.91 -0.78 -6.56
C LYS A 251 23.39 -0.42 -6.34
N GLY A 252 24.30 -1.25 -6.84
CA GLY A 252 25.73 -1.11 -6.53
C GLY A 252 25.99 -1.10 -5.04
N ASP A 253 26.68 -0.10 -4.53
CA ASP A 253 26.97 0.08 -3.10
C ASP A 253 25.82 0.69 -2.30
N TYR A 254 24.79 1.18 -2.97
CA TYR A 254 23.60 1.70 -2.28
C TYR A 254 22.76 0.57 -1.71
N GLN A 255 22.33 0.76 -0.47
CA GLN A 255 21.43 -0.16 0.24
C GLN A 255 20.47 0.61 1.13
N THR A 256 19.21 0.16 1.19
CA THR A 256 18.18 0.59 2.13
C THR A 256 17.25 -0.59 2.46
N ASN A 257 16.25 -0.34 3.30
CA ASN A 257 15.18 -1.28 3.61
C ASN A 257 13.83 -0.55 3.80
N ASN A 258 12.76 -1.32 4.00
CA ASN A 258 11.41 -0.75 4.15
C ASN A 258 11.27 0.15 5.39
N VAL A 259 12.10 -0.04 6.42
CA VAL A 259 12.08 0.78 7.64
C VAL A 259 12.60 2.18 7.37
N GLU A 260 13.74 2.30 6.67
CA GLU A 260 14.24 3.61 6.25
C GLU A 260 13.28 4.32 5.29
N ILE A 261 12.69 3.57 4.32
CA ILE A 261 11.70 4.13 3.38
C ILE A 261 10.47 4.64 4.14
N ALA A 262 9.91 3.86 5.06
CA ALA A 262 8.78 4.29 5.89
C ALA A 262 9.14 5.50 6.75
N SER A 263 10.39 5.59 7.25
CA SER A 263 10.89 6.71 8.04
C SER A 263 10.87 8.05 7.30
N LEU A 264 10.84 8.04 5.95
CA LEU A 264 10.65 9.25 5.13
C LEU A 264 9.30 9.95 5.37
N THR A 265 8.38 9.30 6.04
CA THR A 265 7.12 9.91 6.51
C THR A 265 7.36 11.02 7.53
N ALA A 266 8.43 10.90 8.36
CA ALA A 266 8.69 11.86 9.42
C ALA A 266 8.82 13.30 8.89
N PRO A 267 8.25 14.29 9.60
CA PRO A 267 7.60 14.22 10.90
C PRO A 267 6.04 14.07 10.85
N ARG A 268 5.47 13.63 9.73
CA ARG A 268 4.00 13.45 9.57
C ARG A 268 3.53 12.26 10.42
N PRO A 269 2.29 12.27 10.99
CA PRO A 269 1.76 11.16 11.77
C PRO A 269 1.83 9.83 11.04
N MET A 270 2.33 8.78 11.73
CA MET A 270 2.37 7.42 11.23
C MET A 270 2.00 6.41 12.31
N LEU A 271 1.22 5.41 11.95
CA LEU A 271 0.95 4.22 12.75
C LEU A 271 1.52 3.00 12.04
N LEU A 272 2.41 2.27 12.70
CA LEU A 272 2.78 0.93 12.29
C LEU A 272 1.81 -0.07 12.91
N ILE A 273 1.19 -0.92 12.09
CA ILE A 273 0.42 -2.06 12.57
C ILE A 273 1.22 -3.31 12.22
N SER A 274 1.49 -4.14 13.23
CA SER A 274 2.34 -5.33 13.11
C SER A 274 1.74 -6.50 13.85
N ASP A 275 2.13 -7.72 13.51
CA ASP A 275 1.69 -8.93 14.20
C ASP A 275 2.84 -9.93 14.44
N GLY A 276 2.54 -10.99 15.20
CA GLY A 276 3.53 -12.02 15.51
C GLY A 276 3.59 -13.14 14.46
N GLY A 277 2.66 -13.18 13.53
CA GLY A 277 2.51 -14.28 12.56
C GLY A 277 3.22 -14.05 11.23
N ASP A 278 3.92 -12.91 11.04
CA ASP A 278 4.61 -12.58 9.80
C ASP A 278 5.98 -11.90 10.03
N TRP A 279 6.54 -11.33 8.99
CA TRP A 279 7.82 -10.60 8.99
C TRP A 279 7.83 -9.31 9.80
N THR A 280 6.69 -8.87 10.34
CA THR A 280 6.58 -7.70 11.20
C THR A 280 6.63 -8.05 12.70
N LYS A 281 6.88 -9.31 13.05
CA LYS A 281 6.96 -9.80 14.44
C LYS A 281 7.99 -9.06 15.30
N ASN A 282 9.04 -8.52 14.69
CA ASN A 282 10.11 -7.80 15.38
C ASN A 282 9.84 -6.30 15.55
N THR A 283 8.77 -5.77 14.97
CA THR A 283 8.48 -4.32 14.92
C THR A 283 8.63 -3.62 16.28
N PRO A 284 8.11 -4.13 17.42
CA PRO A 284 8.23 -3.44 18.69
C PRO A 284 9.68 -3.26 19.19
N LYS A 285 10.58 -4.15 18.77
CA LYS A 285 11.96 -4.22 19.28
C LYS A 285 13.02 -3.76 18.28
N VAL A 286 12.71 -3.72 17.00
CA VAL A 286 13.66 -3.43 15.91
C VAL A 286 13.21 -2.24 15.08
N GLU A 287 12.13 -2.35 14.34
CA GLU A 287 11.71 -1.36 13.35
C GLU A 287 11.17 -0.09 14.00
N TYR A 288 10.29 -0.23 14.99
CA TYR A 288 9.66 0.90 15.66
C TYR A 288 10.67 1.79 16.41
N PRO A 289 11.62 1.26 17.21
CA PRO A 289 12.63 2.08 17.86
C PRO A 289 13.50 2.90 16.89
N PHE A 290 13.87 2.33 15.73
CA PHE A 290 14.59 3.05 14.68
C PHE A 290 13.76 4.24 14.16
N ILE A 291 12.53 3.99 13.75
CA ILE A 291 11.65 5.04 13.23
C ILE A 291 11.37 6.10 14.32
N GLN A 292 11.15 5.65 15.56
CA GLN A 292 10.92 6.55 16.68
C GLN A 292 12.13 7.48 16.92
N ASN A 293 13.36 6.96 16.76
CA ASN A 293 14.57 7.80 16.81
C ASN A 293 14.53 8.87 15.72
N VAL A 294 14.18 8.53 14.49
CA VAL A 294 14.03 9.51 13.39
C VAL A 294 13.01 10.60 13.76
N TYR A 295 11.84 10.22 14.27
CA TYR A 295 10.83 11.21 14.71
C TYR A 295 11.34 12.08 15.87
N ASN A 296 12.15 11.52 16.77
CA ASN A 296 12.76 12.25 17.88
C ASN A 296 13.72 13.34 17.37
N LEU A 297 14.45 13.13 16.26
CA LEU A 297 15.30 14.14 15.65
C LEU A 297 14.53 15.39 15.21
N TYR A 298 13.23 15.26 14.96
CA TYR A 298 12.32 16.37 14.65
C TYR A 298 11.58 16.91 15.89
N GLY A 299 11.84 16.37 17.09
CA GLY A 299 11.06 16.70 18.29
C GLY A 299 9.60 16.25 18.21
N LYS A 300 9.31 15.20 17.40
CA LYS A 300 7.96 14.73 17.11
C LYS A 300 7.75 13.24 17.42
N LYS A 301 8.46 12.74 18.46
CA LYS A 301 8.39 11.33 18.89
C LYS A 301 6.95 10.83 19.11
N ASN A 302 6.04 11.71 19.48
CA ASN A 302 4.63 11.41 19.74
C ASN A 302 3.75 11.28 18.46
N LEU A 303 4.32 11.50 17.27
CA LEU A 303 3.60 11.36 15.98
C LEU A 303 3.83 10.00 15.32
N ILE A 304 4.63 9.12 15.92
CA ILE A 304 4.77 7.72 15.50
C ILE A 304 4.23 6.81 16.60
N GLU A 305 3.35 5.89 16.22
CA GLU A 305 2.77 4.88 17.10
C GLU A 305 2.98 3.49 16.50
N ASN A 306 3.02 2.46 17.36
CA ASN A 306 2.99 1.05 16.94
C ASN A 306 1.90 0.31 17.71
N VAL A 307 1.04 -0.39 16.99
CA VAL A 307 0.14 -1.40 17.54
C VAL A 307 0.62 -2.76 17.06
N HIS A 308 1.06 -3.58 17.99
CA HIS A 308 1.55 -4.93 17.75
C HIS A 308 0.58 -5.96 18.31
N LEU A 309 0.21 -6.95 17.50
CA LEU A 309 -0.76 -7.98 17.80
C LEU A 309 -0.04 -9.35 17.75
N PRO A 310 0.63 -9.78 18.85
CA PRO A 310 1.60 -10.89 18.83
C PRO A 310 0.97 -12.24 18.48
N ASP A 311 -0.31 -12.43 18.76
CA ASP A 311 -1.03 -13.70 18.55
C ASP A 311 -1.83 -13.71 17.22
N GLU A 312 -1.77 -12.62 16.45
CA GLU A 312 -2.48 -12.51 15.18
C GLU A 312 -1.61 -12.90 13.98
N LYS A 313 -2.27 -13.15 12.86
CA LYS A 313 -1.66 -13.56 11.59
C LYS A 313 -1.75 -12.43 10.57
N HIS A 314 -1.02 -12.63 9.46
CA HIS A 314 -0.93 -11.69 8.35
C HIS A 314 -2.29 -11.42 7.67
N ASP A 315 -2.95 -10.35 8.08
CA ASP A 315 -4.20 -9.85 7.51
C ASP A 315 -4.42 -8.36 7.85
N TYR A 316 -5.56 -7.81 7.44
CA TYR A 316 -6.08 -6.55 7.98
C TYR A 316 -7.37 -6.83 8.75
N GLY A 317 -7.27 -7.73 9.73
CA GLY A 317 -8.36 -8.19 10.58
C GLY A 317 -8.99 -7.09 11.45
N PRO A 318 -10.08 -7.42 12.18
CA PRO A 318 -10.84 -6.42 12.94
C PRO A 318 -10.00 -5.64 13.96
N SER A 319 -9.09 -6.30 14.70
CA SER A 319 -8.22 -5.66 15.69
C SER A 319 -7.30 -4.61 15.06
N LYS A 320 -6.70 -4.96 13.93
CA LYS A 320 -5.83 -4.08 13.16
C LYS A 320 -6.60 -2.88 12.59
N ARG A 321 -7.81 -3.13 12.05
CA ARG A 321 -8.69 -2.06 11.55
C ARG A 321 -9.14 -1.13 12.68
N LYS A 322 -9.47 -1.67 13.86
CA LYS A 322 -9.84 -0.88 15.04
C LYS A 322 -8.72 0.11 15.43
N ALA A 323 -7.47 -0.35 15.45
CA ALA A 323 -6.32 0.52 15.71
C ALA A 323 -6.20 1.63 14.65
N MET A 324 -6.33 1.28 13.37
CA MET A 324 -6.30 2.22 12.26
C MET A 324 -7.42 3.25 12.35
N TYR A 325 -8.67 2.85 12.64
CA TYR A 325 -9.79 3.79 12.77
C TYR A 325 -9.56 4.83 13.87
N ALA A 326 -9.07 4.40 15.03
CA ALA A 326 -8.77 5.30 16.14
C ALA A 326 -7.68 6.32 15.75
N PHE A 327 -6.62 5.86 15.09
CA PHE A 327 -5.54 6.72 14.63
C PHE A 327 -6.01 7.71 13.55
N MET A 328 -6.76 7.24 12.55
CA MET A 328 -7.33 8.09 11.50
C MET A 328 -8.31 9.13 12.08
N ALA A 329 -9.16 8.73 13.05
CA ALA A 329 -10.07 9.65 13.71
C ALA A 329 -9.32 10.79 14.41
N LYS A 330 -8.25 10.46 15.14
CA LYS A 330 -7.40 11.42 15.86
C LYS A 330 -6.79 12.47 14.92
N TYR A 331 -6.16 12.05 13.83
CA TYR A 331 -5.38 12.95 12.98
C TYR A 331 -6.18 13.57 11.83
N LEU A 332 -7.24 12.92 11.36
CA LEU A 332 -8.11 13.44 10.31
C LEU A 332 -9.40 14.07 10.85
N LYS A 333 -9.61 14.07 12.16
CA LYS A 333 -10.82 14.59 12.83
C LYS A 333 -12.09 13.92 12.30
N LEU A 334 -12.07 12.57 12.24
CA LEU A 334 -13.24 11.79 11.85
C LEU A 334 -14.14 11.49 13.06
N ASP A 335 -15.42 11.30 12.80
CA ASP A 335 -16.44 11.00 13.80
C ASP A 335 -16.47 9.49 14.11
N ILE A 336 -15.53 9.01 14.93
CA ILE A 336 -15.48 7.58 15.31
C ILE A 336 -16.72 7.16 16.10
N LYS A 337 -17.38 8.10 16.83
CA LYS A 337 -18.58 7.80 17.60
C LYS A 337 -19.76 7.40 16.72
N SER A 338 -19.81 7.89 15.48
CA SER A 338 -20.85 7.54 14.50
C SER A 338 -20.85 6.06 14.08
N VAL A 339 -19.77 5.34 14.37
CA VAL A 339 -19.59 3.92 14.05
C VAL A 339 -19.28 3.08 15.30
N SER A 340 -19.47 3.62 16.51
CA SER A 340 -19.20 2.91 17.75
C SER A 340 -20.49 2.34 18.32
N ASP A 341 -20.39 1.15 18.93
CA ASP A 341 -21.44 0.54 19.73
C ASP A 341 -21.61 1.26 21.09
N ALA A 342 -22.56 0.81 21.91
CA ALA A 342 -22.83 1.36 23.24
C ALA A 342 -21.63 1.27 24.20
N SER A 343 -20.71 0.34 23.97
CA SER A 343 -19.47 0.15 24.74
C SER A 343 -18.30 0.98 24.20
N GLY A 344 -18.52 1.75 23.14
CA GLY A 344 -17.49 2.58 22.49
C GLY A 344 -16.57 1.83 21.53
N ASN A 345 -16.85 0.56 21.21
CA ASN A 345 -16.10 -0.18 20.21
C ASN A 345 -16.62 0.11 18.82
N VAL A 346 -15.71 0.18 17.84
CA VAL A 346 -16.12 0.30 16.43
C VAL A 346 -16.91 -0.94 16.02
N ASP A 347 -18.12 -0.68 15.49
CA ASP A 347 -19.05 -1.70 14.98
C ASP A 347 -19.10 -1.65 13.44
N GLU A 348 -18.58 -2.68 12.81
CA GLU A 348 -18.62 -2.89 11.35
C GLU A 348 -19.88 -3.70 10.91
N GLY A 349 -20.72 -4.14 11.85
CA GLY A 349 -21.92 -4.94 11.56
C GLY A 349 -22.87 -4.33 10.53
N PRO A 350 -23.16 -3.00 10.60
CA PRO A 350 -24.01 -2.35 9.62
C PRO A 350 -23.44 -2.27 8.20
N VAL A 351 -22.16 -2.62 7.98
CA VAL A 351 -21.55 -2.62 6.65
C VAL A 351 -22.01 -3.85 5.87
N LYS A 352 -22.78 -3.63 4.82
CA LYS A 352 -23.15 -4.68 3.87
C LYS A 352 -22.01 -4.94 2.90
N VAL A 353 -21.47 -6.16 2.90
CA VAL A 353 -20.51 -6.63 1.91
C VAL A 353 -21.24 -6.92 0.60
N LEU A 354 -20.76 -6.35 -0.49
CA LEU A 354 -21.32 -6.53 -1.83
C LEU A 354 -20.59 -7.63 -2.58
N ASP A 355 -21.30 -8.27 -3.51
CA ASP A 355 -20.71 -9.23 -4.44
C ASP A 355 -19.74 -8.50 -5.41
N GLN A 356 -18.76 -9.24 -5.93
CA GLN A 356 -17.80 -8.70 -6.89
C GLN A 356 -18.47 -8.03 -8.08
N LYS A 357 -19.54 -8.63 -8.64
CA LYS A 357 -20.29 -8.07 -9.78
C LYS A 357 -20.83 -6.67 -9.54
N ASP A 358 -21.18 -6.33 -8.29
CA ASP A 358 -21.69 -5.01 -7.91
C ASP A 358 -20.59 -3.96 -7.84
N LEU A 359 -19.35 -4.37 -7.66
CA LEU A 359 -18.18 -3.51 -7.53
C LEU A 359 -17.31 -3.45 -8.80
N THR A 360 -17.55 -4.39 -9.74
CA THR A 360 -16.88 -4.41 -11.06
C THR A 360 -17.18 -3.14 -11.84
N VAL A 361 -16.15 -2.54 -12.42
CA VAL A 361 -16.25 -1.25 -13.12
C VAL A 361 -16.49 -1.37 -14.61
N PHE A 362 -16.14 -2.53 -15.20
CA PHE A 362 -16.36 -2.83 -16.61
C PHE A 362 -17.41 -3.92 -16.76
N ASP A 363 -18.48 -3.61 -17.49
CA ASP A 363 -19.57 -4.50 -17.85
C ASP A 363 -20.04 -4.21 -19.29
N GLU A 364 -21.11 -4.84 -19.75
CA GLU A 364 -21.66 -4.61 -21.09
C GLU A 364 -22.11 -3.17 -21.32
N GLN A 365 -22.58 -2.47 -20.28
CA GLN A 365 -23.06 -1.09 -20.37
C GLN A 365 -21.90 -0.09 -20.19
N HIS A 366 -20.83 -0.52 -19.54
CA HIS A 366 -19.63 0.29 -19.26
C HIS A 366 -18.39 -0.48 -19.73
N PRO A 367 -18.19 -0.63 -21.05
CA PRO A 367 -17.03 -1.37 -21.56
C PRO A 367 -15.72 -0.63 -21.27
N ARG A 368 -14.62 -1.37 -21.27
CA ARG A 368 -13.29 -0.77 -21.21
C ARG A 368 -13.12 0.22 -22.38
N PRO A 369 -12.54 1.41 -22.14
CA PRO A 369 -12.30 2.38 -23.21
C PRO A 369 -11.53 1.78 -24.38
N SER A 370 -11.94 2.09 -25.61
CA SER A 370 -11.39 1.50 -26.84
C SER A 370 -9.91 1.85 -27.10
N ASN A 371 -9.41 2.93 -26.48
CA ASN A 371 -7.99 3.31 -26.55
C ASN A 371 -7.15 2.62 -25.46
N ALA A 372 -7.70 1.68 -24.69
CA ALA A 372 -6.95 0.96 -23.68
C ALA A 372 -5.85 0.10 -24.30
N VAL A 373 -4.62 0.31 -23.85
CA VAL A 373 -3.44 -0.46 -24.30
C VAL A 373 -3.42 -1.78 -23.53
N MET A 374 -3.25 -2.89 -24.23
CA MET A 374 -3.31 -4.24 -23.67
C MET A 374 -2.00 -4.99 -23.89
N GLY A 375 -1.63 -5.78 -22.88
CA GLY A 375 -0.46 -6.67 -22.92
C GLY A 375 0.82 -6.02 -22.39
N ASP A 376 1.65 -6.85 -21.76
CA ASP A 376 2.84 -6.44 -21.03
C ASP A 376 3.82 -5.65 -21.91
N GLU A 377 4.10 -6.15 -23.13
CA GLU A 377 5.02 -5.47 -24.04
C GLU A 377 4.57 -4.05 -24.40
N ALA A 378 3.28 -3.89 -24.69
CA ALA A 378 2.73 -2.59 -25.06
C ALA A 378 2.75 -1.62 -23.85
N ILE A 379 2.40 -2.11 -22.67
CA ILE A 379 2.47 -1.31 -21.43
C ILE A 379 3.91 -0.96 -21.06
N MET A 380 4.85 -1.90 -21.21
CA MET A 380 6.28 -1.66 -20.96
C MET A 380 6.87 -0.55 -21.85
N LYS A 381 6.35 -0.39 -23.06
CA LYS A 381 6.77 0.70 -23.98
C LYS A 381 6.25 2.08 -23.55
N LEU A 382 5.19 2.13 -22.74
CA LEU A 382 4.66 3.37 -22.18
C LEU A 382 5.42 3.81 -20.91
N LEU A 383 6.16 2.90 -20.27
CA LEU A 383 6.89 3.08 -19.03
C LEU A 383 8.39 3.35 -19.25
#